data_763f7e504e235a886c5685f1e55a63ff
#
_entry.id   763f7e504e235a886c5685f1e55a63ff
#
_cell.length_a   1.000
_cell.length_b   1.000
_cell.length_c   1.000
_cell.angle_alpha   90.00
_cell.angle_beta   90.00
_cell.angle_gamma   90.00
#
_symmetry.space_group_name_H-M   'P 1'
#
loop_
_entity.id
_entity.type
_entity.pdbx_description
1 polymer ?
#
loop_
_entity_poly.entity_id
_entity_poly.type
_entity_poly.pdbx_seq_one_letter_code
_entity_poly.pdbx_strand_id
1 'polypeptide(L)'
;MIREPVKVIIYLSNCRIRGTIYLDLEARISDFINNDLQFIPLRDAHVESIESGKKWSYTVNFMNLNKDYVISVFPEEDAPKGFGA
;
A
#
# COMPACT_ATOMS: atom_id res chain seq x y z
N MET A 1 20.43 -1.94 -11.03
CA MET A 1 19.14 -2.64 -11.11
C MET A 1 18.04 -1.62 -11.32
N ILE A 2 17.22 -1.83 -12.33
CA ILE A 2 16.14 -0.90 -12.67
C ILE A 2 14.91 -1.26 -11.85
N ARG A 3 14.32 -0.25 -11.19
CA ARG A 3 13.09 -0.41 -10.42
C ARG A 3 12.02 0.50 -10.98
N GLU A 4 10.79 0.03 -10.94
CA GLU A 4 9.64 0.79 -11.39
C GLU A 4 8.75 1.16 -10.23
N PRO A 5 8.23 2.41 -10.21
CA PRO A 5 7.24 2.79 -9.21
C PRO A 5 5.89 2.13 -9.54
N VAL A 6 5.28 1.56 -8.53
CA VAL A 6 3.96 0.96 -8.65
C VAL A 6 3.08 1.53 -7.56
N LYS A 7 1.95 2.10 -7.95
CA LYS A 7 0.97 2.60 -6.99
C LYS A 7 0.15 1.42 -6.49
N VAL A 8 0.07 1.31 -5.18
CA VAL A 8 -0.63 0.20 -4.53
C VAL A 8 -1.65 0.72 -3.53
N ILE A 9 -2.62 -0.13 -3.27
CA ILE A 9 -3.62 0.11 -2.24
C ILE A 9 -3.48 -1.01 -1.22
N ILE A 10 -3.38 -0.62 0.04
CA ILE A 10 -3.14 -1.54 1.14
C ILE A 10 -4.25 -1.35 2.18
N TYR A 11 -4.88 -2.44 2.56
CA TYR A 11 -5.88 -2.44 3.62
C TYR A 11 -5.30 -2.98 4.91
N LEU A 12 -5.52 -2.25 5.99
CA LEU A 12 -5.31 -2.69 7.35
C LEU A 12 -6.69 -2.83 8.01
N SER A 13 -6.73 -3.19 9.28
CA SER A 13 -8.01 -3.40 9.96
C SER A 13 -8.85 -2.12 10.11
N ASN A 14 -8.18 -0.97 10.20
CA ASN A 14 -8.87 0.29 10.50
C ASN A 14 -8.59 1.40 9.50
N CYS A 15 -7.75 1.17 8.50
CA CYS A 15 -7.39 2.20 7.53
C CYS A 15 -7.00 1.60 6.19
N ARG A 16 -6.96 2.47 5.21
CA ARG A 16 -6.55 2.18 3.85
C ARG A 16 -5.39 3.10 3.50
N ILE A 17 -4.37 2.56 2.87
CA ILE A 17 -3.19 3.32 2.47
C ILE A 17 -3.02 3.24 0.97
N ARG A 18 -2.87 4.41 0.33
CA ARG A 18 -2.45 4.51 -1.06
C ARG A 18 -1.01 4.97 -1.05
N GLY A 19 -0.15 4.22 -1.69
CA GLY A 19 1.26 4.59 -1.70
C GLY A 19 1.96 4.01 -2.90
N THR A 20 3.25 4.32 -2.98
CA THR A 20 4.09 3.86 -4.08
C THR A 20 5.18 2.96 -3.54
N ILE A 21 5.31 1.79 -4.14
CA ILE A 21 6.44 0.89 -3.90
C ILE A 21 7.29 0.84 -5.15
N TYR A 22 8.53 0.42 -4.99
CA TYR A 22 9.45 0.28 -6.12
C TYR A 22 9.77 -1.19 -6.31
N LEU A 23 9.38 -1.72 -7.45
CA LEU A 23 9.60 -3.12 -7.80
C LEU A 23 10.73 -3.25 -8.80
N ASP A 24 11.47 -4.34 -8.69
CA ASP A 24 12.44 -4.70 -9.73
C ASP A 24 11.67 -5.00 -11.01
N LEU A 25 12.31 -4.73 -12.15
CA LEU A 25 11.71 -5.01 -13.43
C LEU A 25 11.26 -6.47 -13.49
N GLU A 26 10.03 -6.70 -13.93
CA GLU A 26 9.38 -8.02 -14.02
C GLU A 26 9.01 -8.66 -12.68
N ALA A 27 9.31 -8.01 -11.56
CA ALA A 27 8.87 -8.52 -10.27
C ALA A 27 7.36 -8.30 -10.09
N ARG A 28 6.75 -9.16 -9.29
CA ARG A 28 5.33 -9.07 -8.96
C ARG A 28 5.17 -8.52 -7.54
N ILE A 29 4.02 -7.96 -7.27
CA ILE A 29 3.68 -7.51 -5.91
C ILE A 29 3.78 -8.68 -4.93
N SER A 30 3.33 -9.88 -5.32
CA SER A 30 3.43 -11.06 -4.45
C SER A 30 4.87 -11.35 -4.06
N ASP A 31 5.80 -11.20 -4.99
CA ASP A 31 7.23 -11.44 -4.70
C ASP A 31 7.76 -10.42 -3.71
N PHE A 32 7.31 -9.17 -3.85
CA PHE A 32 7.69 -8.10 -2.95
C PHE A 32 7.16 -8.35 -1.53
N ILE A 33 5.93 -8.80 -1.41
CA ILE A 33 5.31 -9.07 -0.11
C ILE A 33 5.90 -10.33 0.54
N ASN A 34 6.26 -11.32 -0.25
CA ASN A 34 6.78 -12.59 0.26
C ASN A 34 8.28 -12.59 0.55
N ASN A 35 8.95 -11.46 0.42
CA ASN A 35 10.37 -11.38 0.79
C ASN A 35 10.53 -11.45 2.31
N ASP A 36 11.77 -11.54 2.77
CA ASP A 36 12.08 -11.71 4.20
C ASP A 36 11.98 -10.43 5.01
N LEU A 37 11.72 -9.30 4.37
CA LEU A 37 11.64 -8.03 5.07
C LEU A 37 10.32 -7.92 5.83
N GLN A 38 10.42 -7.46 7.08
CA GLN A 38 9.25 -7.27 7.93
C GLN A 38 8.45 -6.03 7.55
N PHE A 39 9.11 -5.03 7.00
CA PHE A 39 8.49 -3.74 6.69
C PHE A 39 8.46 -3.47 5.21
N ILE A 40 7.39 -2.83 4.77
CA ILE A 40 7.20 -2.39 3.39
C ILE A 40 7.52 -0.90 3.32
N PRO A 41 8.56 -0.49 2.58
CA PRO A 41 8.82 0.94 2.38
C PRO A 41 7.83 1.50 1.36
N LEU A 42 7.13 2.56 1.77
CA LEU A 42 6.15 3.25 0.94
C LEU A 42 6.53 4.70 0.77
N ARG A 43 6.39 5.22 -0.43
CA ARG A 43 6.54 6.65 -0.71
C ARG A 43 5.18 7.26 -1.00
N ASP A 44 5.06 8.55 -0.65
CA ASP A 44 3.88 9.36 -0.92
C ASP A 44 2.62 8.63 -0.46
N ALA A 45 2.63 8.21 0.79
CA ALA A 45 1.56 7.40 1.35
C ALA A 45 0.43 8.27 1.89
N HIS A 46 -0.77 8.02 1.41
CA HIS A 46 -1.98 8.65 1.92
C HIS A 46 -2.75 7.61 2.73
N VAL A 47 -2.93 7.91 4.01
CA VAL A 47 -3.60 7.01 4.95
C VAL A 47 -4.95 7.60 5.33
N GLU A 48 -5.99 6.79 5.25
CA GLU A 48 -7.33 7.24 5.61
C GLU A 48 -8.08 6.17 6.40
N SER A 49 -8.92 6.64 7.32
CA SER A 49 -9.76 5.76 8.12
C SER A 49 -10.82 5.08 7.25
N ILE A 50 -11.07 3.80 7.52
CA ILE A 50 -12.20 3.07 6.94
C ILE A 50 -13.22 2.68 8.01
N GLU A 51 -13.03 3.14 9.24
CA GLU A 51 -13.97 2.88 10.32
C GLU A 51 -15.19 3.79 10.21
N SER A 52 -16.36 3.19 10.43
CA SER A 52 -17.61 3.93 10.43
C SER A 52 -17.60 4.98 11.56
N GLY A 53 -17.96 6.21 11.22
CA GLY A 53 -18.04 7.28 12.20
C GLY A 53 -16.72 7.92 12.57
N LYS A 54 -15.62 7.43 12.04
CA LYS A 54 -14.30 7.99 12.29
C LYS A 54 -13.69 8.49 10.98
N LYS A 55 -13.49 9.80 10.90
CA LYS A 55 -12.91 10.40 9.68
C LYS A 55 -11.60 11.06 10.03
N TRP A 56 -10.54 10.47 9.55
CA TRP A 56 -9.21 11.06 9.63
C TRP A 56 -8.39 10.61 8.44
N SER A 57 -7.49 11.45 8.03
CA SER A 57 -6.53 11.09 6.98
C SER A 57 -5.27 11.93 7.14
N TYR A 58 -4.19 11.42 6.61
CA TYR A 58 -2.93 12.16 6.54
C TYR A 58 -2.08 11.61 5.41
N THR A 59 -1.10 12.40 4.99
CA THR A 59 -0.16 12.02 3.95
C THR A 59 1.26 12.19 4.48
N VAL A 60 2.10 11.20 4.22
CA VAL A 60 3.51 11.27 4.56
C VAL A 60 4.35 10.97 3.32
N ASN A 61 5.53 11.57 3.25
CA ASN A 61 6.41 11.36 2.11
C ASN A 61 7.02 9.97 2.09
N PHE A 62 7.20 9.39 3.26
CA PHE A 62 7.79 8.07 3.38
C PHE A 62 7.31 7.41 4.66
N MET A 63 7.03 6.11 4.59
CA MET A 63 6.73 5.31 5.77
C MET A 63 7.21 3.88 5.57
N ASN A 64 7.52 3.21 6.68
CA ASN A 64 7.74 1.78 6.71
C ASN A 64 6.50 1.14 7.33
N LEU A 65 5.83 0.29 6.59
CA LEU A 65 4.61 -0.37 7.04
C LEU A 65 4.92 -1.80 7.47
N ASN A 66 4.49 -2.17 8.67
CA ASN A 66 4.68 -3.52 9.18
C ASN A 66 3.76 -4.49 8.44
N LYS A 67 4.33 -5.49 7.78
CA LYS A 67 3.59 -6.50 7.02
C LYS A 67 2.57 -7.26 7.86
N ASP A 68 2.85 -7.45 9.14
CA ASP A 68 1.97 -8.23 10.02
C ASP A 68 0.57 -7.63 10.15
N TYR A 69 0.42 -6.35 9.84
CA TYR A 69 -0.86 -5.66 9.95
C TYR A 69 -1.57 -5.50 8.61
N VAL A 70 -0.98 -6.00 7.54
CA VAL A 70 -1.57 -5.89 6.20
C VAL A 70 -2.59 -7.00 6.00
N ILE A 71 -3.81 -6.59 5.65
CA ILE A 71 -4.88 -7.54 5.32
C ILE A 71 -4.84 -7.88 3.84
N SER A 72 -4.72 -6.86 2.98
CA SER A 72 -4.64 -7.08 1.55
C SER A 72 -3.86 -5.96 0.89
N VAL A 73 -3.26 -6.27 -0.25
CA VAL A 73 -2.54 -5.30 -1.07
C VAL A 73 -2.77 -5.64 -2.54
N PHE A 74 -2.99 -4.61 -3.36
CA PHE A 74 -3.14 -4.80 -4.80
C PHE A 74 -2.71 -3.54 -5.54
N PRO A 75 -2.35 -3.66 -6.83
CA PRO A 75 -2.04 -2.48 -7.63
C PRO A 75 -3.25 -1.58 -7.76
N GLU A 76 -3.05 -0.26 -7.70
CA GLU A 76 -4.14 0.69 -7.84
C GLU A 76 -4.89 0.49 -9.15
N GLU A 77 -4.20 0.15 -10.24
CA GLU A 77 -4.82 -0.10 -11.53
C GLU A 77 -5.82 -1.24 -11.54
N ASP A 78 -5.69 -2.16 -10.59
CA ASP A 78 -6.59 -3.31 -10.45
C ASP A 78 -7.73 -3.04 -9.48
N ALA A 79 -7.87 -1.81 -9.00
CA ALA A 79 -8.92 -1.47 -8.05
C ALA A 79 -10.31 -1.73 -8.65
N PRO A 80 -11.22 -2.29 -7.87
CA PRO A 80 -12.58 -2.53 -8.34
C PRO A 80 -13.27 -1.22 -8.76
N LYS A 81 -14.19 -1.32 -9.73
CA LYS A 81 -14.98 -0.19 -10.16
C LYS A 81 -15.75 0.38 -8.99
N GLY A 82 -15.70 1.69 -8.83
CA GLY A 82 -16.32 2.38 -7.70
C GLY A 82 -15.48 2.42 -6.45
N PHE A 83 -14.28 1.90 -6.51
CA PHE A 83 -13.34 1.90 -5.39
C PHE A 83 -13.03 3.34 -4.96
N GLY A 84 -13.05 3.57 -3.64
CA GLY A 84 -12.72 4.89 -3.09
C GLY A 84 -13.85 5.91 -3.15
N ALA A 85 -15.00 5.49 -3.61
CA ALA A 85 -16.19 6.34 -3.66
C ALA A 85 -16.73 6.65 -2.26
#